data_077fc06558a91349a51e7715cf8a4ad7
#
_entry.id   077fc06558a91349a51e7715cf8a4ad7
#
_cell.length_a   1.000
_cell.length_b   1.000
_cell.length_c   1.000
_cell.angle_alpha   90.00
_cell.angle_beta   90.00
_cell.angle_gamma   90.00
#
_symmetry.space_group_name_H-M   'P 1'
#
loop_
_entity.id
_entity.type
_entity.pdbx_description
1 polymer ?
#
loop_
_entity_poly.entity_id
_entity_poly.type
_entity_poly.pdbx_seq_one_letter_code
_entity_poly.pdbx_strand_id
1 'polypeptide(L)'
;MKFETFTLERQQSIWENKVDYNLSESGVHPGSLNSLFDKKFVDEINNTELTYGFTEGSLGLRKAIAEIYDKANPDNVQVFNGSAEANMVACLTLLEPGDEMIYMVPNYLQIQGFARGLGVQVKPFFLHESLNWKPQLDEIKNLVSSKTKMICICNPNNPTGSVLSKNMVFEIGDIARQAGAWILVDEVYRGAELSGE
;
A
#
# COMPACT_ATOMS: atom_id res chain seq x y z
N MET A 1 -20.51 7.12 9.31
CA MET A 1 -19.26 6.37 9.04
C MET A 1 -19.01 5.44 10.23
N LYS A 2 -18.85 4.14 10.01
CA LYS A 2 -18.55 3.15 11.05
C LYS A 2 -17.47 2.21 10.50
N PHE A 3 -16.31 2.20 11.12
CA PHE A 3 -15.21 1.33 10.74
C PHE A 3 -15.28 0.00 11.50
N GLU A 4 -15.00 -1.09 10.78
CA GLU A 4 -14.82 -2.40 11.39
C GLU A 4 -13.49 -2.43 12.16
N THR A 5 -13.46 -3.20 13.26
CA THR A 5 -12.22 -3.40 14.00
C THR A 5 -11.27 -4.23 13.16
N PHE A 6 -10.05 -3.73 12.93
CA PHE A 6 -8.99 -4.50 12.30
C PHE A 6 -8.38 -5.46 13.33
N THR A 7 -8.96 -6.66 13.40
CA THR A 7 -8.67 -7.62 14.47
C THR A 7 -7.21 -8.06 14.51
N LEU A 8 -6.55 -8.24 13.35
CA LEU A 8 -5.15 -8.61 13.26
C LEU A 8 -4.25 -7.55 13.93
N GLU A 9 -4.38 -6.30 13.53
CA GLU A 9 -3.61 -5.18 14.11
C GLU A 9 -3.88 -5.01 15.59
N ARG A 10 -5.13 -5.24 16.01
CA ARG A 10 -5.49 -5.20 17.43
C ARG A 10 -4.74 -6.27 18.23
N GLN A 11 -4.60 -7.48 17.68
CA GLN A 11 -3.85 -8.55 18.33
C GLN A 11 -2.34 -8.25 18.33
N GLN A 12 -1.79 -7.80 17.23
CA GLN A 12 -0.37 -7.40 17.15
C GLN A 12 -0.06 -6.32 18.18
N SER A 13 -0.81 -5.22 18.21
CA SER A 13 -0.61 -4.11 19.16
C SER A 13 -0.70 -4.52 20.64
N ILE A 14 -1.45 -5.58 20.96
CA ILE A 14 -1.54 -6.10 22.33
C ILE A 14 -0.29 -6.89 22.73
N TRP A 15 0.30 -7.63 21.78
CA TRP A 15 1.28 -8.66 22.10
C TRP A 15 2.71 -8.35 21.62
N GLU A 16 2.89 -7.53 20.57
CA GLU A 16 4.18 -7.29 19.90
C GLU A 16 5.32 -6.88 20.86
N ASN A 17 5.00 -6.13 21.91
CA ASN A 17 5.97 -5.66 22.92
C ASN A 17 5.93 -6.48 24.23
N LYS A 18 5.26 -7.62 24.26
CA LYS A 18 5.08 -8.43 25.47
C LYS A 18 5.57 -9.87 25.34
N VAL A 19 5.77 -10.34 24.12
CA VAL A 19 6.20 -11.71 23.86
C VAL A 19 7.70 -11.75 23.65
N ASP A 20 8.34 -12.85 24.07
CA ASP A 20 9.78 -13.05 23.85
C ASP A 20 10.09 -13.32 22.36
N TYR A 21 9.14 -13.92 21.63
CA TYR A 21 9.28 -14.23 20.21
C TYR A 21 8.01 -13.76 19.47
N ASN A 22 8.16 -12.70 18.70
CA ASN A 22 7.08 -12.22 17.84
C ASN A 22 7.14 -12.91 16.47
N LEU A 23 6.23 -13.85 16.21
CA LEU A 23 6.14 -14.61 14.95
C LEU A 23 5.09 -14.03 13.99
N SER A 24 4.44 -12.92 14.36
CA SER A 24 3.41 -12.27 13.54
C SER A 24 3.90 -11.00 12.85
N GLU A 25 5.13 -10.57 13.16
CA GLU A 25 5.75 -9.39 12.54
C GLU A 25 6.31 -9.75 11.14
N SER A 26 5.94 -8.99 10.14
CA SER A 26 6.44 -9.13 8.76
C SER A 26 7.40 -8.01 8.35
N GLY A 27 7.68 -7.08 9.25
CA GLY A 27 8.59 -5.97 9.02
C GLY A 27 10.06 -6.36 9.12
N VAL A 28 10.90 -5.46 8.67
CA VAL A 28 12.36 -5.56 8.84
C VAL A 28 12.73 -5.19 10.29
N HIS A 29 13.72 -5.84 10.85
CA HIS A 29 14.20 -5.47 12.20
C HIS A 29 14.61 -3.99 12.24
N PRO A 30 14.15 -3.24 13.26
CA PRO A 30 14.46 -1.83 13.37
C PRO A 30 15.96 -1.61 13.60
N GLY A 31 16.53 -0.66 12.86
CA GLY A 31 17.89 -0.16 13.11
C GLY A 31 17.88 1.06 14.05
N SER A 32 19.03 1.40 14.58
CA SER A 32 19.24 2.69 15.24
C SER A 32 19.76 3.72 14.24
N LEU A 33 19.63 5.03 14.54
CA LEU A 33 20.23 6.07 13.71
C LEU A 33 21.73 5.83 13.51
N ASN A 34 22.44 5.43 14.55
CA ASN A 34 23.88 5.15 14.49
C ASN A 34 24.25 3.90 13.69
N SER A 35 23.33 2.95 13.50
CA SER A 35 23.56 1.76 12.68
C SER A 35 23.25 1.97 11.21
N LEU A 36 22.42 2.96 10.89
CA LEU A 36 21.95 3.25 9.54
C LEU A 36 22.71 4.40 8.87
N PHE A 37 23.24 5.33 9.68
CA PHE A 37 23.83 6.57 9.19
C PHE A 37 25.18 6.84 9.81
N ASP A 38 26.03 7.60 9.13
CA ASP A 38 27.29 8.07 9.68
C ASP A 38 27.06 9.17 10.74
N LYS A 39 28.11 9.44 11.52
CA LYS A 39 28.04 10.43 12.59
C LYS A 39 27.68 11.83 12.10
N LYS A 40 28.16 12.21 10.92
CA LYS A 40 27.91 13.54 10.35
C LYS A 40 26.40 13.73 10.11
N PHE A 41 25.76 12.73 9.51
CA PHE A 41 24.32 12.76 9.25
C PHE A 41 23.49 12.77 10.55
N VAL A 42 23.91 12.00 11.56
CA VAL A 42 23.27 12.03 12.89
C VAL A 42 23.40 13.39 13.55
N ASP A 43 24.56 14.05 13.44
CA ASP A 43 24.77 15.40 13.97
C ASP A 43 23.92 16.44 13.20
N GLU A 44 23.74 16.28 11.89
CA GLU A 44 22.84 17.12 11.08
C GLU A 44 21.38 16.97 11.52
N ILE A 45 20.89 15.75 11.78
CA ILE A 45 19.54 15.51 12.33
C ILE A 45 19.37 16.23 13.67
N ASN A 46 20.35 16.09 14.57
CA ASN A 46 20.29 16.68 15.91
C ASN A 46 20.25 18.22 15.89
N ASN A 47 20.75 18.86 14.83
CA ASN A 47 20.76 20.30 14.64
C ASN A 47 19.65 20.82 13.73
N THR A 48 18.76 19.93 13.25
CA THR A 48 17.65 20.33 12.40
C THR A 48 16.61 21.11 13.20
N GLU A 49 16.24 22.28 12.72
CA GLU A 49 15.18 23.08 13.35
C GLU A 49 13.82 22.40 13.17
N LEU A 50 13.05 22.33 14.27
CA LEU A 50 11.70 21.75 14.28
C LEU A 50 10.69 22.80 13.82
N THR A 51 10.68 23.09 12.54
CA THR A 51 9.76 24.03 11.90
C THR A 51 8.60 23.28 11.22
N TYR A 52 7.60 24.01 10.73
CA TYR A 52 6.59 23.45 9.83
C TYR A 52 7.26 23.02 8.53
N GLY A 53 7.03 21.74 8.16
CA GLY A 53 7.47 21.19 6.87
C GLY A 53 6.60 21.64 5.70
N PHE A 54 6.91 21.12 4.52
CA PHE A 54 6.07 21.28 3.34
C PHE A 54 4.89 20.30 3.38
N THR A 55 3.71 20.77 3.01
CA THR A 55 2.49 19.96 3.00
C THR A 55 2.63 18.70 2.16
N GLU A 56 3.29 18.82 1.01
CA GLU A 56 3.54 17.70 0.09
C GLU A 56 4.80 16.88 0.41
N GLY A 57 5.59 17.32 1.38
CA GLY A 57 6.91 16.77 1.70
C GLY A 57 8.06 17.57 1.09
N SER A 58 9.26 17.43 1.66
CA SER A 58 10.43 18.16 1.20
C SER A 58 10.76 17.85 -0.26
N LEU A 59 11.22 18.83 -1.02
CA LEU A 59 11.57 18.65 -2.43
C LEU A 59 12.66 17.60 -2.62
N GLY A 60 13.63 17.50 -1.69
CA GLY A 60 14.69 16.49 -1.75
C GLY A 60 14.13 15.07 -1.66
N LEU A 61 13.23 14.82 -0.71
CA LEU A 61 12.58 13.51 -0.55
C LEU A 61 11.70 13.18 -1.75
N ARG A 62 10.88 14.14 -2.22
CA ARG A 62 10.01 13.94 -3.38
C ARG A 62 10.79 13.63 -4.65
N LYS A 63 11.97 14.25 -4.87
CA LYS A 63 12.88 13.92 -5.98
C LYS A 63 13.38 12.49 -5.86
N ALA A 64 13.91 12.11 -4.69
CA ALA A 64 14.42 10.75 -4.46
C ALA A 64 13.33 9.68 -4.67
N ILE A 65 12.10 9.94 -4.23
CA ILE A 65 10.97 9.02 -4.48
C ILE A 65 10.62 8.97 -5.97
N ALA A 66 10.57 10.10 -6.66
CA ALA A 66 10.23 10.14 -8.08
C ALA A 66 11.24 9.35 -8.94
N GLU A 67 12.54 9.32 -8.57
CA GLU A 67 13.59 8.56 -9.26
C GLU A 67 13.38 7.05 -9.23
N ILE A 68 12.55 6.53 -8.29
CA ILE A 68 12.22 5.10 -8.22
C ILE A 68 11.22 4.69 -9.32
N TYR A 69 10.50 5.64 -9.90
CA TYR A 69 9.41 5.39 -10.86
C TYR A 69 9.72 5.98 -12.23
N ASP A 70 9.56 5.17 -13.27
CA ASP A 70 9.70 5.63 -14.65
C ASP A 70 8.76 6.80 -14.94
N LYS A 71 9.29 7.88 -15.50
CA LYS A 71 8.53 9.07 -15.93
C LYS A 71 7.85 9.87 -14.80
N ALA A 72 8.09 9.54 -13.53
CA ALA A 72 7.62 10.37 -12.43
C ALA A 72 8.50 11.61 -12.25
N ASN A 73 7.92 12.65 -11.69
CA ASN A 73 8.61 13.86 -11.26
C ASN A 73 8.15 14.23 -9.84
N PRO A 74 8.80 15.14 -9.15
CA PRO A 74 8.45 15.49 -7.76
C PRO A 74 6.99 15.92 -7.55
N ASP A 75 6.32 16.46 -8.58
CA ASP A 75 4.93 16.90 -8.47
C ASP A 75 3.94 15.74 -8.52
N ASN A 76 4.40 14.53 -8.85
CA ASN A 76 3.63 13.29 -8.75
C ASN A 76 3.73 12.63 -7.36
N VAL A 77 4.47 13.23 -6.42
CA VAL A 77 4.76 12.65 -5.11
C VAL A 77 4.14 13.46 -4.00
N GLN A 78 3.31 12.81 -3.19
CA GLN A 78 2.79 13.32 -1.93
C GLN A 78 3.33 12.44 -0.80
N VAL A 79 4.00 13.05 0.18
CA VAL A 79 4.57 12.33 1.33
C VAL A 79 3.56 12.27 2.48
N PHE A 80 3.50 11.10 3.12
CA PHE A 80 2.64 10.82 4.28
C PHE A 80 3.44 10.13 5.39
N ASN A 81 2.85 10.00 6.58
CA ASN A 81 3.42 9.27 7.70
C ASN A 81 3.13 7.76 7.55
N GLY A 82 3.82 7.13 6.61
CA GLY A 82 3.66 5.72 6.27
C GLY A 82 2.54 5.45 5.26
N SER A 83 2.57 4.24 4.68
CA SER A 83 1.59 3.78 3.70
C SER A 83 0.16 3.75 4.25
N ALA A 84 0.00 3.54 5.56
CA ALA A 84 -1.30 3.51 6.20
C ALA A 84 -2.06 4.84 6.07
N GLU A 85 -1.38 5.98 6.27
CA GLU A 85 -1.97 7.30 6.08
C GLU A 85 -2.22 7.56 4.59
N ALA A 86 -1.27 7.22 3.73
CA ALA A 86 -1.41 7.37 2.28
C ALA A 86 -2.64 6.59 1.76
N ASN A 87 -2.81 5.35 2.17
CA ASN A 87 -3.94 4.49 1.81
C ASN A 87 -5.28 5.09 2.27
N MET A 88 -5.31 5.60 3.52
CA MET A 88 -6.50 6.27 4.05
C MET A 88 -6.86 7.50 3.24
N VAL A 89 -5.90 8.38 2.98
CA VAL A 89 -6.13 9.61 2.21
C VAL A 89 -6.55 9.29 0.77
N ALA A 90 -5.94 8.30 0.13
CA ALA A 90 -6.36 7.84 -1.20
C ALA A 90 -7.83 7.39 -1.22
N CYS A 91 -8.24 6.58 -0.23
CA CYS A 91 -9.65 6.16 -0.12
C CYS A 91 -10.59 7.35 0.10
N LEU A 92 -10.25 8.27 1.00
CA LEU A 92 -11.07 9.45 1.31
C LEU A 92 -11.19 10.42 0.12
N THR A 93 -10.16 10.48 -0.73
CA THR A 93 -10.11 11.41 -1.85
C THR A 93 -10.79 10.86 -3.11
N LEU A 94 -10.71 9.54 -3.32
CA LEU A 94 -11.05 8.92 -4.60
C LEU A 94 -12.37 8.12 -4.56
N LEU A 95 -12.92 7.85 -3.37
CA LEU A 95 -14.09 7.00 -3.18
C LEU A 95 -15.23 7.76 -2.50
N GLU A 96 -16.46 7.51 -2.97
CA GLU A 96 -17.69 8.03 -2.40
C GLU A 96 -18.64 6.89 -1.97
N PRO A 97 -19.58 7.15 -1.03
CA PRO A 97 -20.60 6.17 -0.67
C PRO A 97 -21.39 5.69 -1.89
N GLY A 98 -21.48 4.37 -2.08
CA GLY A 98 -22.16 3.74 -3.21
C GLY A 98 -21.27 3.38 -4.40
N ASP A 99 -20.01 3.81 -4.38
CA ASP A 99 -18.98 3.32 -5.32
C ASP A 99 -18.65 1.84 -5.08
N GLU A 100 -17.99 1.24 -6.05
CA GLU A 100 -17.47 -0.11 -5.97
C GLU A 100 -15.94 -0.12 -6.04
N MET A 101 -15.32 -0.90 -5.15
CA MET A 101 -13.90 -1.19 -5.17
C MET A 101 -13.66 -2.68 -5.40
N ILE A 102 -12.90 -3.02 -6.43
CA ILE A 102 -12.42 -4.39 -6.67
C ILE A 102 -11.13 -4.57 -5.87
N TYR A 103 -11.07 -5.58 -5.02
CA TYR A 103 -10.02 -5.72 -4.00
C TYR A 103 -9.38 -7.12 -4.01
N MET A 104 -8.04 -7.15 -4.10
CA MET A 104 -7.25 -8.39 -4.03
C MET A 104 -7.37 -9.06 -2.67
N VAL A 105 -7.55 -10.38 -2.64
CA VAL A 105 -7.61 -11.22 -1.41
C VAL A 105 -6.80 -12.51 -1.62
N PRO A 106 -5.96 -12.94 -0.64
CA PRO A 106 -5.69 -12.30 0.65
C PRO A 106 -4.87 -11.03 0.53
N ASN A 107 -5.03 -10.11 1.49
CA ASN A 107 -4.33 -8.83 1.53
C ASN A 107 -4.36 -8.23 2.94
N TYR A 108 -3.60 -7.15 3.14
CA TYR A 108 -3.66 -6.31 4.32
C TYR A 108 -5.00 -5.58 4.41
N LEU A 109 -5.75 -5.79 5.49
CA LEU A 109 -7.19 -5.49 5.52
C LEU A 109 -7.57 -4.01 5.67
N GLN A 110 -6.61 -3.11 5.85
CA GLN A 110 -6.86 -1.70 6.14
C GLN A 110 -7.67 -1.00 5.04
N ILE A 111 -7.24 -1.12 3.78
CA ILE A 111 -7.85 -0.41 2.65
C ILE A 111 -9.31 -0.82 2.47
N GLN A 112 -9.59 -2.13 2.52
CA GLN A 112 -10.99 -2.59 2.43
C GLN A 112 -11.83 -2.14 3.62
N GLY A 113 -11.23 -2.08 4.82
CA GLY A 113 -11.90 -1.57 6.02
C GLY A 113 -12.29 -0.10 5.90
N PHE A 114 -11.40 0.72 5.36
CA PHE A 114 -11.70 2.12 5.03
C PHE A 114 -12.80 2.24 3.99
N ALA A 115 -12.69 1.53 2.87
CA ALA A 115 -13.68 1.58 1.81
C ALA A 115 -15.07 1.19 2.31
N ARG A 116 -15.19 0.09 3.06
CA ARG A 116 -16.47 -0.30 3.69
C ARG A 116 -16.98 0.74 4.68
N GLY A 117 -16.10 1.31 5.49
CA GLY A 117 -16.45 2.37 6.45
C GLY A 117 -16.97 3.64 5.78
N LEU A 118 -16.55 3.92 4.55
CA LEU A 118 -17.04 5.00 3.69
C LEU A 118 -18.38 4.65 3.01
N GLY A 119 -18.85 3.42 3.08
CA GLY A 119 -20.05 2.97 2.38
C GLY A 119 -19.80 2.52 0.93
N VAL A 120 -18.56 2.18 0.60
CA VAL A 120 -18.14 1.60 -0.68
C VAL A 120 -18.41 0.10 -0.67
N GLN A 121 -18.91 -0.43 -1.76
CA GLN A 121 -19.08 -1.86 -1.95
C GLN A 121 -17.75 -2.49 -2.36
N VAL A 122 -17.15 -3.30 -1.48
CA VAL A 122 -15.92 -4.03 -1.77
C VAL A 122 -16.23 -5.37 -2.41
N LYS A 123 -15.74 -5.58 -3.63
CA LYS A 123 -15.87 -6.81 -4.42
C LYS A 123 -14.51 -7.54 -4.44
N PRO A 124 -14.35 -8.66 -3.74
CA PRO A 124 -13.09 -9.38 -3.73
C PRO A 124 -12.83 -10.11 -5.03
N PHE A 125 -11.56 -10.17 -5.46
CA PHE A 125 -11.02 -11.19 -6.36
C PHE A 125 -9.90 -11.93 -5.65
N PHE A 126 -9.65 -13.18 -6.03
CA PHE A 126 -8.83 -14.07 -5.23
C PHE A 126 -7.49 -14.40 -5.88
N LEU A 127 -6.46 -14.45 -5.03
CA LEU A 127 -5.21 -15.11 -5.36
C LEU A 127 -5.34 -16.60 -5.04
N HIS A 128 -4.97 -17.47 -5.98
CA HIS A 128 -5.12 -18.91 -5.84
C HIS A 128 -3.77 -19.58 -5.60
N GLU A 129 -3.66 -20.39 -4.54
CA GLU A 129 -2.46 -21.15 -4.24
C GLU A 129 -2.05 -22.06 -5.41
N SER A 130 -3.02 -22.71 -6.06
CA SER A 130 -2.80 -23.55 -7.25
C SER A 130 -2.23 -22.79 -8.47
N LEU A 131 -2.30 -21.47 -8.47
CA LEU A 131 -1.73 -20.57 -9.48
C LEU A 131 -0.52 -19.78 -8.94
N ASN A 132 0.15 -20.31 -7.91
CA ASN A 132 1.25 -19.64 -7.23
C ASN A 132 0.86 -18.24 -6.72
N TRP A 133 -0.31 -18.14 -6.13
CA TRP A 133 -0.88 -16.90 -5.59
C TRP A 133 -1.00 -15.78 -6.62
N LYS A 134 -1.37 -16.12 -7.86
CA LYS A 134 -1.65 -15.14 -8.93
C LYS A 134 -3.16 -15.02 -9.15
N PRO A 135 -3.64 -13.81 -9.50
CA PRO A 135 -5.04 -13.60 -9.85
C PRO A 135 -5.36 -14.13 -11.23
N GLN A 136 -6.65 -14.37 -11.47
CA GLN A 136 -7.20 -14.59 -12.81
C GLN A 136 -7.78 -13.27 -13.33
N LEU A 137 -7.26 -12.77 -14.46
CA LEU A 137 -7.69 -11.48 -15.02
C LEU A 137 -9.18 -11.47 -15.40
N ASP A 138 -9.72 -12.61 -15.85
CA ASP A 138 -11.13 -12.70 -16.22
C ASP A 138 -12.05 -12.59 -14.98
N GLU A 139 -11.60 -13.01 -13.80
CA GLU A 139 -12.32 -12.75 -12.55
C GLU A 139 -12.43 -11.25 -12.29
N ILE A 140 -11.32 -10.52 -12.45
CA ILE A 140 -11.30 -9.06 -12.27
C ILE A 140 -12.23 -8.37 -13.27
N LYS A 141 -12.16 -8.75 -14.56
CA LYS A 141 -13.03 -8.20 -15.63
C LYS A 141 -14.51 -8.40 -15.34
N ASN A 142 -14.88 -9.59 -14.84
CA ASN A 142 -16.25 -9.95 -14.52
C ASN A 142 -16.82 -9.15 -13.32
N LEU A 143 -15.96 -8.63 -12.44
CA LEU A 143 -16.37 -7.81 -11.30
C LEU A 143 -16.61 -6.34 -11.66
N VAL A 144 -16.08 -5.88 -12.81
CA VAL A 144 -16.21 -4.49 -13.26
C VAL A 144 -17.66 -4.12 -13.54
N SER A 145 -18.07 -2.95 -13.08
CA SER A 145 -19.36 -2.34 -13.39
C SER A 145 -19.21 -0.83 -13.64
N SER A 146 -20.30 -0.15 -13.98
CA SER A 146 -20.33 1.31 -14.12
C SER A 146 -20.07 2.06 -12.80
N LYS A 147 -20.12 1.37 -11.66
CA LYS A 147 -19.84 1.93 -10.34
C LYS A 147 -18.41 1.65 -9.85
N THR A 148 -17.63 0.87 -10.58
CA THR A 148 -16.24 0.58 -10.23
C THR A 148 -15.41 1.85 -10.29
N LYS A 149 -14.87 2.28 -9.16
CA LYS A 149 -14.03 3.47 -9.01
C LYS A 149 -12.58 3.16 -8.71
N MET A 150 -12.31 1.99 -8.14
CA MET A 150 -10.95 1.60 -7.79
C MET A 150 -10.75 0.09 -7.94
N ILE A 151 -9.59 -0.30 -8.47
CA ILE A 151 -9.04 -1.65 -8.35
C ILE A 151 -7.82 -1.55 -7.44
N CYS A 152 -7.81 -2.32 -6.35
CA CYS A 152 -6.75 -2.30 -5.35
C CYS A 152 -5.98 -3.62 -5.32
N ILE A 153 -4.66 -3.54 -5.44
CA ILE A 153 -3.73 -4.66 -5.35
C ILE A 153 -2.60 -4.34 -4.37
N CYS A 154 -1.92 -5.37 -3.87
CA CYS A 154 -0.69 -5.26 -3.09
C CYS A 154 0.41 -6.04 -3.80
N ASN A 155 1.55 -5.40 -4.09
CA ASN A 155 2.63 -6.02 -4.85
C ASN A 155 4.01 -5.47 -4.43
N PRO A 156 4.87 -6.27 -3.81
CA PRO A 156 4.67 -7.66 -3.37
C PRO A 156 3.53 -7.82 -2.36
N ASN A 157 2.85 -8.96 -2.40
CA ASN A 157 1.63 -9.19 -1.62
C ASN A 157 1.90 -9.59 -0.17
N ASN A 158 1.19 -8.96 0.74
CA ASN A 158 1.02 -9.40 2.12
C ASN A 158 -0.36 -10.12 2.26
N PRO A 159 -0.46 -11.40 2.66
CA PRO A 159 0.58 -12.18 3.35
C PRO A 159 1.31 -13.23 2.49
N THR A 160 1.02 -13.37 1.19
CA THR A 160 1.50 -14.52 0.41
C THR A 160 2.96 -14.41 -0.03
N GLY A 161 3.53 -13.20 -0.03
CA GLY A 161 4.86 -12.93 -0.58
C GLY A 161 4.92 -13.02 -2.11
N SER A 162 3.78 -13.22 -2.78
CA SER A 162 3.76 -13.32 -4.24
C SER A 162 4.06 -11.97 -4.89
N VAL A 163 4.79 -12.03 -5.99
CA VAL A 163 5.10 -10.88 -6.84
C VAL A 163 4.38 -11.03 -8.16
N LEU A 164 3.59 -10.03 -8.52
CA LEU A 164 2.94 -9.95 -9.83
C LEU A 164 3.97 -9.49 -10.87
N SER A 165 3.99 -10.13 -12.03
CA SER A 165 4.82 -9.67 -13.13
C SER A 165 4.41 -8.28 -13.61
N LYS A 166 5.36 -7.52 -14.16
CA LYS A 166 5.12 -6.21 -14.78
C LYS A 166 3.94 -6.25 -15.76
N ASN A 167 3.88 -7.29 -16.61
CA ASN A 167 2.81 -7.44 -17.58
C ASN A 167 1.44 -7.59 -16.89
N MET A 168 1.35 -8.38 -15.84
CA MET A 168 0.11 -8.58 -15.09
C MET A 168 -0.38 -7.30 -14.42
N VAL A 169 0.53 -6.51 -13.84
CA VAL A 169 0.19 -5.20 -13.27
C VAL A 169 -0.34 -4.26 -14.34
N PHE A 170 0.27 -4.23 -15.53
CA PHE A 170 -0.23 -3.44 -16.66
C PHE A 170 -1.59 -3.92 -17.16
N GLU A 171 -1.84 -5.22 -17.26
CA GLU A 171 -3.13 -5.76 -17.68
C GLU A 171 -4.24 -5.40 -16.69
N ILE A 172 -3.96 -5.44 -15.37
CA ILE A 172 -4.91 -4.95 -14.35
C ILE A 172 -5.12 -3.44 -14.49
N GLY A 173 -4.04 -2.68 -14.74
CA GLY A 173 -4.12 -1.25 -15.01
C GLY A 173 -4.97 -0.92 -16.24
N ASP A 174 -4.88 -1.73 -17.29
CA ASP A 174 -5.70 -1.58 -18.48
C ASP A 174 -7.18 -1.86 -18.22
N ILE A 175 -7.50 -2.85 -17.39
CA ILE A 175 -8.88 -3.11 -16.94
C ILE A 175 -9.41 -1.90 -16.17
N ALA A 176 -8.63 -1.35 -15.24
CA ALA A 176 -9.01 -0.16 -14.47
C ALA A 176 -9.25 1.04 -15.41
N ARG A 177 -8.34 1.29 -16.34
CA ARG A 177 -8.45 2.38 -17.30
C ARG A 177 -9.69 2.26 -18.18
N GLN A 178 -10.01 1.06 -18.68
CA GLN A 178 -11.22 0.81 -19.48
C GLN A 178 -12.50 1.02 -18.68
N ALA A 179 -12.46 0.75 -17.38
CA ALA A 179 -13.57 1.00 -16.46
C ALA A 179 -13.70 2.48 -16.05
N GLY A 180 -12.73 3.33 -16.39
CA GLY A 180 -12.63 4.69 -15.84
C GLY A 180 -12.32 4.72 -14.33
N ALA A 181 -11.69 3.66 -13.83
CA ALA A 181 -11.36 3.47 -12.42
C ALA A 181 -9.88 3.76 -12.13
N TRP A 182 -9.59 4.09 -10.89
CA TRP A 182 -8.22 4.18 -10.38
C TRP A 182 -7.64 2.79 -10.12
N ILE A 183 -6.33 2.64 -10.29
CA ILE A 183 -5.60 1.51 -9.74
C ILE A 183 -4.80 2.01 -8.52
N LEU A 184 -4.99 1.37 -7.37
CA LEU A 184 -4.18 1.57 -6.18
C LEU A 184 -3.29 0.35 -6.01
N VAL A 185 -1.98 0.57 -5.98
CA VAL A 185 -0.98 -0.47 -5.76
C VAL A 185 -0.29 -0.17 -4.43
N ASP A 186 -0.52 -1.03 -3.43
CA ASP A 186 0.24 -1.00 -2.19
C ASP A 186 1.59 -1.67 -2.43
N GLU A 187 2.66 -0.89 -2.42
CA GLU A 187 4.04 -1.34 -2.68
C GLU A 187 4.90 -1.30 -1.40
N VAL A 188 4.30 -1.46 -0.22
CA VAL A 188 5.03 -1.39 1.07
C VAL A 188 6.23 -2.35 1.12
N TYR A 189 6.18 -3.47 0.39
CA TYR A 189 7.26 -4.46 0.32
C TYR A 189 8.14 -4.34 -0.93
N ARG A 190 8.03 -3.26 -1.69
CA ARG A 190 8.92 -3.00 -2.82
C ARG A 190 10.37 -2.95 -2.37
N GLY A 191 11.23 -3.70 -3.05
CA GLY A 191 12.64 -3.86 -2.68
C GLY A 191 12.92 -5.01 -1.69
N ALA A 192 11.88 -5.74 -1.25
CA ALA A 192 12.00 -6.94 -0.43
C ALA A 192 11.85 -8.25 -1.23
N GLU A 193 11.78 -8.16 -2.56
CA GLU A 193 11.68 -9.30 -3.46
C GLU A 193 12.92 -10.19 -3.34
N LEU A 194 12.72 -11.51 -3.24
CA LEU A 194 13.82 -12.49 -3.13
C LEU A 194 14.40 -12.90 -4.48
N SER A 195 13.66 -12.74 -5.57
CA SER A 195 13.99 -13.23 -6.90
C SER A 195 14.61 -12.20 -7.84
N GLY A 196 14.73 -10.94 -7.43
CA GLY A 196 15.33 -9.88 -8.26
C GLY A 196 14.53 -9.52 -9.52
N GLU A 197 13.25 -9.82 -9.56
CA GLU A 197 12.33 -9.46 -10.66
C GLU A 197 11.66 -8.09 -10.45
#